data_a6322dddbb502398a50931a4badd2382
#
_entry.id   a6322dddbb502398a50931a4badd2382
#
_cell.length_a   1.000
_cell.length_b   1.000
_cell.length_c   1.000
_cell.angle_alpha   90.00
_cell.angle_beta   90.00
_cell.angle_gamma   90.00
#
_symmetry.space_group_name_H-M   'P 1'
#
loop_
_entity.id
_entity.type
_entity.pdbx_description
1 polymer ?
#
loop_
_entity_poly.entity_id
_entity_poly.type
_entity_poly.pdbx_seq_one_letter_code
_entity_poly.pdbx_strand_id
1 'polypeptide(L)'
;MGKVKESFAENRAQEFSLRSAGEADLPAILKILETANMHYIPSKEMDDLDLRCCFVAVIDGEIIGMSGYKILTETEAKTTVMAVLPEYRGWGVGKSLQVRRMLALKERNIHFLTTNADRPEVIVWYKKHFGYKEIGKLDKVHEFGRRDIKQWTTLRTDLSHWQE
;
A
#
# COMPACT_ATOMS: atom_id res chain seq x y z
N MET A 1 24.61 23.50 6.46
CA MET A 1 24.27 22.12 6.90
C MET A 1 22.87 21.63 6.44
N GLY A 2 21.89 22.49 6.25
CA GLY A 2 20.56 22.11 5.73
C GLY A 2 20.54 21.55 4.30
N LYS A 3 21.33 22.13 3.40
CA LYS A 3 21.38 21.73 1.98
C LYS A 3 21.95 20.32 1.73
N VAL A 4 22.82 19.82 2.59
CA VAL A 4 23.41 18.49 2.45
C VAL A 4 22.41 17.39 2.81
N LYS A 5 21.55 17.63 3.80
CA LYS A 5 20.51 16.64 4.20
C LYS A 5 19.39 16.54 3.16
N GLU A 6 18.98 17.64 2.55
CA GLU A 6 17.98 17.63 1.48
C GLU A 6 18.51 16.92 0.23
N SER A 7 19.76 17.18 -0.15
CA SER A 7 20.42 16.50 -1.26
C SER A 7 20.52 14.97 -1.06
N PHE A 8 20.79 14.50 0.15
CA PHE A 8 20.84 13.08 0.45
C PHE A 8 19.45 12.42 0.41
N ALA A 9 18.41 13.12 0.86
CA ALA A 9 17.04 12.61 0.82
C ALA A 9 16.50 12.52 -0.61
N GLU A 10 16.77 13.53 -1.45
CA GLU A 10 16.41 13.52 -2.87
C GLU A 10 17.15 12.43 -3.64
N ASN A 11 18.45 12.22 -3.40
CA ASN A 11 19.21 11.15 -4.02
C ASN A 11 18.71 9.76 -3.60
N ARG A 12 18.31 9.58 -2.33
CA ARG A 12 17.77 8.31 -1.83
C ARG A 12 16.43 7.97 -2.45
N ALA A 13 15.52 8.94 -2.63
CA ALA A 13 14.23 8.75 -3.29
C ALA A 13 14.37 8.29 -4.74
N GLN A 14 15.49 8.59 -5.41
CA GLN A 14 15.78 8.18 -6.78
C GLN A 14 16.47 6.80 -6.89
N GLU A 15 16.94 6.23 -5.77
CA GLU A 15 17.71 4.98 -5.77
C GLU A 15 16.84 3.72 -5.79
N PHE A 16 15.56 3.80 -5.45
CA PHE A 16 14.67 2.65 -5.52
C PHE A 16 13.88 2.62 -6.81
N SER A 17 13.53 1.42 -7.26
CA SER A 17 12.68 1.18 -8.41
C SER A 17 11.46 0.36 -8.03
N LEU A 18 10.41 0.42 -8.86
CA LEU A 18 9.20 -0.39 -8.71
C LEU A 18 9.12 -1.40 -9.84
N ARG A 19 8.64 -2.58 -9.55
CA ARG A 19 8.30 -3.60 -10.54
C ARG A 19 7.16 -4.49 -10.05
N SER A 20 6.57 -5.25 -10.95
CA SER A 20 5.63 -6.31 -10.58
C SER A 20 6.33 -7.39 -9.76
N ALA A 21 5.61 -7.95 -8.80
CA ALA A 21 6.12 -9.04 -7.97
C ALA A 21 6.16 -10.36 -8.77
N GLY A 22 7.07 -11.24 -8.38
CA GLY A 22 7.18 -12.60 -8.87
C GLY A 22 7.26 -13.60 -7.71
N GLU A 23 7.20 -14.90 -8.03
CA GLU A 23 7.20 -15.96 -7.02
C GLU A 23 8.44 -15.93 -6.10
N ALA A 24 9.61 -15.57 -6.66
CA ALA A 24 10.83 -15.45 -5.89
C ALA A 24 10.78 -14.35 -4.82
N ASP A 25 9.86 -13.40 -4.93
CA ASP A 25 9.71 -12.28 -3.99
C ASP A 25 8.88 -12.63 -2.75
N LEU A 26 8.16 -13.74 -2.78
CA LEU A 26 7.22 -14.09 -1.71
C LEU A 26 7.85 -14.14 -0.31
N PRO A 27 9.01 -14.76 -0.09
CA PRO A 27 9.63 -14.76 1.24
C PRO A 27 9.91 -13.35 1.78
N ALA A 28 10.42 -12.45 0.93
CA ALA A 28 10.68 -11.06 1.30
C ALA A 28 9.39 -10.29 1.58
N ILE A 29 8.35 -10.49 0.79
CA ILE A 29 7.03 -9.88 0.98
C ILE A 29 6.45 -10.29 2.34
N LEU A 30 6.46 -11.57 2.67
CA LEU A 30 5.94 -12.08 3.94
C LEU A 30 6.70 -11.50 5.14
N LYS A 31 8.01 -11.36 5.02
CA LYS A 31 8.83 -10.74 6.05
C LYS A 31 8.49 -9.25 6.26
N ILE A 32 8.27 -8.52 5.18
CA ILE A 32 7.86 -7.11 5.25
C ILE A 32 6.50 -6.97 5.93
N LEU A 33 5.55 -7.83 5.62
CA LEU A 33 4.24 -7.83 6.25
C LEU A 33 4.31 -8.10 7.76
N GLU A 34 5.21 -8.97 8.20
CA GLU A 34 5.47 -9.17 9.63
C GLU A 34 5.88 -7.88 10.33
N THR A 35 6.73 -7.06 9.72
CA THR A 35 7.19 -5.79 10.32
C THR A 35 6.05 -4.79 10.54
N ALA A 36 4.98 -4.91 9.77
CA ALA A 36 3.78 -4.07 9.87
C ALA A 36 2.66 -4.72 10.69
N ASN A 37 2.94 -5.84 11.36
CA ASN A 37 1.93 -6.66 12.04
C ASN A 37 0.77 -7.06 11.12
N MET A 38 1.11 -7.40 9.87
CA MET A 38 0.17 -7.86 8.85
C MET A 38 0.57 -9.28 8.40
N HIS A 39 0.65 -10.20 9.37
CA HIS A 39 0.95 -11.60 9.09
C HIS A 39 -0.04 -12.18 8.08
N TYR A 40 0.48 -12.92 7.12
CA TYR A 40 -0.37 -13.57 6.14
C TYR A 40 -1.15 -14.72 6.78
N ILE A 41 -2.41 -14.44 7.09
CA ILE A 41 -3.39 -15.43 7.59
C ILE A 41 -4.59 -15.38 6.64
N PRO A 42 -4.75 -16.36 5.74
CA PRO A 42 -5.89 -16.39 4.84
C PRO A 42 -7.21 -16.40 5.63
N SER A 43 -8.06 -15.41 5.37
CA SER A 43 -9.33 -15.23 6.08
C SER A 43 -10.22 -14.28 5.29
N LYS A 44 -11.43 -14.02 5.78
CA LYS A 44 -12.30 -12.98 5.20
C LYS A 44 -11.72 -11.57 5.33
N GLU A 45 -10.88 -11.34 6.35
CA GLU A 45 -10.23 -10.06 6.60
C GLU A 45 -8.97 -9.89 5.75
N MET A 46 -8.23 -10.97 5.51
CA MET A 46 -7.03 -10.96 4.68
C MET A 46 -7.22 -11.90 3.49
N ASP A 47 -7.34 -11.31 2.32
CA ASP A 47 -7.46 -12.06 1.07
C ASP A 47 -6.19 -12.84 0.74
N ASP A 48 -6.33 -13.86 -0.09
CA ASP A 48 -5.19 -14.57 -0.65
C ASP A 48 -4.26 -13.59 -1.38
N LEU A 49 -2.97 -13.73 -1.12
CA LEU A 49 -1.96 -12.92 -1.75
C LEU A 49 -1.75 -13.36 -3.20
N ASP A 50 -2.24 -12.56 -4.14
CA ASP A 50 -2.03 -12.79 -5.57
C ASP A 50 -0.85 -11.93 -6.05
N LEU A 51 0.28 -12.59 -6.30
CA LEU A 51 1.51 -11.90 -6.72
C LEU A 51 1.35 -11.16 -8.06
N ARG A 52 0.43 -11.61 -8.93
CA ARG A 52 0.12 -10.91 -10.18
C ARG A 52 -0.51 -9.54 -9.95
N CYS A 53 -1.07 -9.33 -8.78
CA CYS A 53 -1.68 -8.08 -8.34
C CYS A 53 -0.83 -7.34 -7.30
N CYS A 54 0.47 -7.62 -7.25
CA CYS A 54 1.40 -7.02 -6.30
C CYS A 54 2.53 -6.30 -7.03
N PHE A 55 2.97 -5.20 -6.42
CA PHE A 55 4.17 -4.47 -6.81
C PHE A 55 5.17 -4.51 -5.67
N VAL A 56 6.44 -4.48 -6.01
CA VAL A 56 7.54 -4.40 -5.04
C VAL A 56 8.42 -3.19 -5.35
N ALA A 57 8.94 -2.58 -4.29
CA ALA A 57 9.97 -1.57 -4.36
C ALA A 57 11.32 -2.23 -4.07
N VAL A 58 12.32 -1.94 -4.88
CA VAL A 58 13.63 -2.61 -4.86
C VAL A 58 14.74 -1.57 -4.79
N ILE A 59 15.69 -1.78 -3.91
CA ILE A 59 16.94 -1.02 -3.83
C ILE A 59 18.12 -2.00 -3.75
N ASP A 60 19.09 -1.84 -4.64
CA ASP A 60 20.28 -2.72 -4.68
C ASP A 60 19.95 -4.22 -4.63
N GLY A 61 18.90 -4.64 -5.34
CA GLY A 61 18.43 -6.02 -5.38
C GLY A 61 17.62 -6.46 -4.16
N GLU A 62 17.48 -5.62 -3.14
CA GLU A 62 16.69 -5.89 -1.94
C GLU A 62 15.26 -5.35 -2.06
N ILE A 63 14.26 -6.15 -1.71
CA ILE A 63 12.88 -5.72 -1.64
C ILE A 63 12.65 -4.98 -0.32
N ILE A 64 12.24 -3.72 -0.41
CA ILE A 64 12.07 -2.81 0.72
C ILE A 64 10.62 -2.43 0.99
N GLY A 65 9.71 -2.75 0.09
CA GLY A 65 8.29 -2.47 0.23
C GLY A 65 7.46 -3.23 -0.78
N MET A 66 6.18 -3.30 -0.52
CA MET A 66 5.23 -3.97 -1.41
C MET A 66 3.84 -3.35 -1.31
N SER A 67 3.05 -3.51 -2.35
CA SER A 67 1.62 -3.17 -2.36
C SER A 67 0.85 -4.18 -3.18
N GLY A 68 -0.41 -4.40 -2.83
CA GLY A 68 -1.28 -5.32 -3.54
C GLY A 68 -2.69 -4.75 -3.72
N TYR A 69 -3.41 -5.34 -4.66
CA TYR A 69 -4.81 -5.03 -4.91
C TYR A 69 -5.57 -6.31 -5.28
N LYS A 70 -6.90 -6.21 -5.24
CA LYS A 70 -7.82 -7.26 -5.69
C LYS A 70 -8.92 -6.62 -6.51
N ILE A 71 -9.19 -7.18 -7.69
CA ILE A 71 -10.31 -6.75 -8.52
C ILE A 71 -11.56 -7.46 -8.02
N LEU A 72 -12.60 -6.69 -7.72
CA LEU A 72 -13.87 -7.20 -7.21
C LEU A 72 -14.92 -7.36 -8.31
N THR A 73 -15.01 -6.37 -9.20
CA THR A 73 -15.92 -6.35 -10.35
C THR A 73 -15.21 -5.71 -11.54
N GLU A 74 -15.89 -5.54 -12.65
CA GLU A 74 -15.35 -4.84 -13.82
C GLU A 74 -14.95 -3.38 -13.55
N THR A 75 -15.56 -2.76 -12.53
CA THR A 75 -15.37 -1.35 -12.22
C THR A 75 -14.86 -1.07 -10.81
N GLU A 76 -14.76 -2.08 -9.96
CA GLU A 76 -14.39 -1.93 -8.56
C GLU A 76 -13.22 -2.82 -8.18
N ALA A 77 -12.32 -2.27 -7.38
CA ALA A 77 -11.21 -2.97 -6.78
C ALA A 77 -11.01 -2.53 -5.32
N LYS A 78 -10.21 -3.28 -4.60
CA LYS A 78 -9.76 -2.90 -3.26
C LYS A 78 -8.26 -3.09 -3.14
N THR A 79 -7.64 -2.35 -2.22
CA THR A 79 -6.28 -2.63 -1.79
C THR A 79 -6.28 -3.83 -0.86
N THR A 80 -5.26 -4.66 -0.95
CA THR A 80 -5.10 -5.79 -0.04
C THR A 80 -4.13 -5.43 1.09
N VAL A 81 -2.88 -5.24 0.77
CA VAL A 81 -1.83 -4.91 1.74
C VAL A 81 -0.89 -3.87 1.15
N MET A 82 -0.25 -3.11 2.02
CA MET A 82 0.89 -2.28 1.68
C MET A 82 1.78 -2.15 2.91
N ALA A 83 3.06 -2.36 2.74
CA ALA A 83 4.03 -2.22 3.81
C ALA A 83 5.39 -1.81 3.24
N VAL A 84 6.13 -1.04 4.04
CA VAL A 84 7.49 -0.60 3.75
C VAL A 84 8.35 -0.93 4.96
N LEU A 85 9.56 -1.45 4.72
CA LEU A 85 10.51 -1.71 5.81
C LEU A 85 10.74 -0.44 6.64
N PRO A 86 10.81 -0.55 7.97
CA PRO A 86 10.95 0.62 8.85
C PRO A 86 12.11 1.54 8.48
N GLU A 87 13.24 0.98 8.03
CA GLU A 87 14.46 1.72 7.67
C GLU A 87 14.26 2.64 6.45
N TYR A 88 13.25 2.35 5.63
CA TYR A 88 12.97 3.09 4.39
C TYR A 88 11.71 3.94 4.47
N ARG A 89 11.11 4.08 5.66
CA ARG A 89 10.00 5.01 5.87
C ARG A 89 10.48 6.45 5.73
N GLY A 90 9.65 7.31 5.12
CA GLY A 90 10.01 8.68 4.84
C GLY A 90 10.78 8.89 3.53
N TRP A 91 11.03 7.84 2.75
CA TRP A 91 11.71 7.90 1.45
C TRP A 91 10.75 8.07 0.26
N GLY A 92 9.44 8.12 0.49
CA GLY A 92 8.43 8.18 -0.56
C GLY A 92 8.08 6.83 -1.18
N VAL A 93 8.56 5.72 -0.63
CA VAL A 93 8.31 4.36 -1.16
C VAL A 93 6.82 4.02 -1.11
N GLY A 94 6.16 4.26 0.01
CA GLY A 94 4.72 4.01 0.17
C GLY A 94 3.87 4.81 -0.81
N LYS A 95 4.20 6.08 -1.01
CA LYS A 95 3.51 6.93 -1.98
C LYS A 95 3.68 6.41 -3.41
N SER A 96 4.89 6.05 -3.79
CA SER A 96 5.19 5.48 -5.11
C SER A 96 4.45 4.17 -5.35
N LEU A 97 4.40 3.29 -4.35
CA LEU A 97 3.64 2.04 -4.41
C LEU A 97 2.14 2.28 -4.56
N GLN A 98 1.59 3.25 -3.84
CA GLN A 98 0.17 3.63 -3.96
C GLN A 98 -0.15 4.20 -5.34
N VAL A 99 0.67 5.11 -5.85
CA VAL A 99 0.50 5.66 -7.21
C VAL A 99 0.56 4.56 -8.26
N ARG A 100 1.52 3.65 -8.16
CA ARG A 100 1.67 2.54 -9.09
C ARG A 100 0.43 1.64 -9.12
N ARG A 101 -0.12 1.34 -7.95
CA ARG A 101 -1.33 0.56 -7.77
C ARG A 101 -2.56 1.24 -8.41
N MET A 102 -2.70 2.55 -8.17
CA MET A 102 -3.80 3.34 -8.74
C MET A 102 -3.70 3.44 -10.26
N LEU A 103 -2.50 3.67 -10.81
CA LEU A 103 -2.28 3.70 -12.25
C LEU A 103 -2.63 2.37 -12.92
N ALA A 104 -2.18 1.26 -12.35
CA ALA A 104 -2.47 -0.07 -12.87
C ALA A 104 -3.98 -0.36 -12.92
N LEU A 105 -4.72 0.05 -11.91
CA LEU A 105 -6.16 -0.12 -11.84
C LEU A 105 -6.90 0.82 -12.80
N LYS A 106 -6.44 2.06 -12.92
CA LYS A 106 -7.00 3.02 -13.87
C LYS A 106 -6.84 2.54 -15.32
N GLU A 107 -5.72 1.95 -15.68
CA GLU A 107 -5.48 1.33 -16.99
C GLU A 107 -6.45 0.18 -17.31
N ARG A 108 -6.97 -0.48 -16.27
CA ARG A 108 -7.97 -1.55 -16.37
C ARG A 108 -9.41 -1.06 -16.34
N ASN A 109 -9.63 0.25 -16.43
CA ASN A 109 -10.95 0.88 -16.36
C ASN A 109 -11.67 0.65 -15.03
N ILE A 110 -10.93 0.47 -13.96
CA ILE A 110 -11.47 0.45 -12.60
C ILE A 110 -11.83 1.89 -12.21
N HIS A 111 -13.07 2.10 -11.79
CA HIS A 111 -13.58 3.42 -11.37
C HIS A 111 -13.39 3.63 -9.88
N PHE A 112 -13.67 2.63 -9.06
CA PHE A 112 -13.68 2.79 -7.60
C PHE A 112 -12.65 1.88 -6.94
N LEU A 113 -11.88 2.49 -6.04
CA LEU A 113 -10.89 1.79 -5.23
C LEU A 113 -11.19 2.03 -3.75
N THR A 114 -11.35 0.94 -3.00
CA THR A 114 -11.53 0.98 -1.55
C THR A 114 -10.29 0.51 -0.83
N THR A 115 -10.09 1.03 0.36
CA THR A 115 -9.04 0.59 1.28
C THR A 115 -9.55 0.63 2.72
N ASN A 116 -8.99 -0.21 3.58
CA ASN A 116 -9.23 -0.16 5.01
C ASN A 116 -7.94 0.27 5.70
N ALA A 117 -8.04 1.26 6.57
CA ALA A 117 -6.92 1.78 7.33
C ALA A 117 -7.34 1.94 8.80
N ASP A 118 -6.38 1.81 9.70
CA ASP A 118 -6.63 1.94 11.13
C ASP A 118 -6.02 3.22 11.73
N ARG A 119 -4.78 3.54 11.38
CA ARG A 119 -4.07 4.68 11.95
C ARG A 119 -4.63 6.01 11.47
N PRO A 120 -4.94 6.96 12.38
CA PRO A 120 -5.47 8.27 11.98
C PRO A 120 -4.59 9.02 10.97
N GLU A 121 -3.28 8.96 11.13
CA GLU A 121 -2.33 9.61 10.22
C GLU A 121 -2.35 9.01 8.82
N VAL A 122 -2.58 7.70 8.70
CA VAL A 122 -2.71 7.00 7.41
C VAL A 122 -4.03 7.36 6.72
N ILE A 123 -5.12 7.43 7.49
CA ILE A 123 -6.43 7.85 6.99
C ILE A 123 -6.35 9.27 6.42
N VAL A 124 -5.73 10.20 7.16
CA VAL A 124 -5.51 11.58 6.69
C VAL A 124 -4.66 11.60 5.42
N TRP A 125 -3.62 10.77 5.37
CA TRP A 125 -2.74 10.65 4.20
C TRP A 125 -3.49 10.24 2.93
N TYR A 126 -4.36 9.22 3.01
CA TYR A 126 -5.20 8.81 1.89
C TYR A 126 -6.16 9.91 1.44
N LYS A 127 -6.81 10.58 2.40
CA LYS A 127 -7.73 11.69 2.09
C LYS A 127 -7.02 12.87 1.42
N LYS A 128 -5.89 13.26 1.96
CA LYS A 128 -5.14 14.44 1.51
C LYS A 128 -4.47 14.24 0.15
N HIS A 129 -3.84 13.10 -0.07
CA HIS A 129 -3.01 12.88 -1.25
C HIS A 129 -3.73 12.18 -2.40
N PHE A 130 -4.79 11.43 -2.13
CA PHE A 130 -5.43 10.58 -3.12
C PHE A 130 -6.95 10.76 -3.23
N GLY A 131 -7.51 11.75 -2.55
CA GLY A 131 -8.92 12.09 -2.67
C GLY A 131 -9.88 11.05 -2.11
N TYR A 132 -9.43 10.19 -1.20
CA TYR A 132 -10.32 9.22 -0.56
C TYR A 132 -11.34 9.90 0.34
N LYS A 133 -12.51 9.28 0.44
CA LYS A 133 -13.58 9.65 1.38
C LYS A 133 -13.91 8.47 2.27
N GLU A 134 -14.17 8.75 3.52
CA GLU A 134 -14.63 7.74 4.48
C GLU A 134 -16.05 7.30 4.14
N ILE A 135 -16.26 5.98 4.04
CA ILE A 135 -17.57 5.40 3.70
C ILE A 135 -18.09 4.44 4.77
N GLY A 136 -17.31 4.09 5.76
CA GLY A 136 -17.76 3.20 6.82
C GLY A 136 -16.64 2.75 7.74
N LYS A 137 -17.00 1.85 8.64
CA LYS A 137 -16.09 1.19 9.57
C LYS A 137 -16.41 -0.29 9.66
N LEU A 138 -15.38 -1.09 9.92
CA LEU A 138 -15.48 -2.53 10.10
C LEU A 138 -14.75 -2.94 11.39
N ASP A 139 -15.37 -3.80 12.18
CA ASP A 139 -14.69 -4.40 13.33
C ASP A 139 -13.57 -5.32 12.87
N LYS A 140 -12.42 -5.24 13.51
CA LYS A 140 -11.32 -6.16 13.26
C LYS A 140 -11.63 -7.55 13.77
N VAL A 141 -11.37 -8.56 12.97
CA VAL A 141 -11.45 -9.98 13.33
C VAL A 141 -10.15 -10.43 14.00
N HIS A 142 -9.02 -9.94 13.49
CA HIS A 142 -7.67 -10.20 14.00
C HIS A 142 -7.02 -8.91 14.48
N GLU A 143 -6.00 -9.01 15.31
CA GLU A 143 -5.23 -7.85 15.80
C GLU A 143 -4.17 -7.40 14.79
N PHE A 144 -4.57 -7.21 13.54
CA PHE A 144 -3.69 -6.67 12.50
C PHE A 144 -3.44 -5.18 12.66
N GLY A 145 -2.29 -4.72 12.17
CA GLY A 145 -1.91 -3.33 12.22
C GLY A 145 -1.70 -2.86 13.66
N ARG A 146 -2.31 -1.75 14.02
CA ARG A 146 -2.23 -1.18 15.37
C ARG A 146 -3.24 -1.85 16.31
N ARG A 147 -2.73 -2.56 17.30
CA ARG A 147 -3.54 -3.44 18.17
C ARG A 147 -4.52 -2.69 19.08
N ASP A 148 -4.25 -1.44 19.42
CA ASP A 148 -5.13 -0.61 20.25
C ASP A 148 -6.30 -0.01 19.47
N ILE A 149 -6.30 -0.11 18.15
CA ILE A 149 -7.41 0.31 17.28
C ILE A 149 -8.20 -0.94 16.89
N LYS A 150 -9.47 -0.98 17.28
CA LYS A 150 -10.32 -2.17 17.12
C LYS A 150 -11.15 -2.19 15.85
N GLN A 151 -11.16 -1.08 15.10
CA GLN A 151 -11.92 -0.96 13.85
C GLN A 151 -11.03 -0.49 12.69
N TRP A 152 -11.34 -1.00 11.51
CA TRP A 152 -10.88 -0.45 10.25
C TRP A 152 -11.80 0.70 9.84
N THR A 153 -11.22 1.78 9.35
CA THR A 153 -11.96 2.82 8.63
C THR A 153 -11.89 2.49 7.14
N THR A 154 -13.04 2.36 6.50
CA THR A 154 -13.14 2.09 5.06
C THR A 154 -13.19 3.41 4.31
N LEU A 155 -12.30 3.54 3.34
CA LEU A 155 -12.11 4.71 2.50
C LEU A 155 -12.30 4.32 1.04
N ARG A 156 -12.83 5.24 0.23
CA ARG A 156 -13.05 5.02 -1.20
C ARG A 156 -12.63 6.25 -2.01
N THR A 157 -12.02 6.00 -3.15
CA THR A 157 -11.70 7.06 -4.13
C THR A 157 -12.23 6.68 -5.50
N ASP A 158 -12.56 7.70 -6.29
CA ASP A 158 -12.97 7.56 -7.69
C ASP A 158 -11.76 7.79 -8.60
N LEU A 159 -11.25 6.71 -9.19
CA LEU A 159 -10.08 6.74 -10.05
C LEU A 159 -10.33 7.48 -11.38
N SER A 160 -11.60 7.60 -11.81
CA SER A 160 -11.93 8.31 -13.05
C SER A 160 -11.63 9.80 -12.96
N HIS A 161 -11.64 10.37 -11.75
CA HIS A 161 -11.32 11.78 -11.49
C HIS A 161 -9.89 11.98 -10.96
N TRP A 162 -9.19 10.90 -10.64
CA TRP A 162 -7.83 10.99 -10.12
C TRP A 162 -6.80 11.14 -11.25
N GLN A 163 -5.86 12.03 -11.06
CA GLN A 163 -4.69 12.23 -11.92
C GLN A 163 -3.42 12.26 -11.06
N GLU A 164 -2.37 11.66 -11.59
CA GLU A 164 -1.05 11.65 -10.95
C GLU A 164 -0.48 13.06 -10.77
#